data_b79d161efa5653189eed6ab747d9c688
#
_entry.id   b79d161efa5653189eed6ab747d9c688
#
_cell.length_a   1.000
_cell.length_b   1.000
_cell.length_c   1.000
_cell.angle_alpha   90.00
_cell.angle_beta   90.00
_cell.angle_gamma   90.00
#
_symmetry.space_group_name_H-M   'P 1'
#
loop_
_entity.id
_entity.type
_entity.pdbx_description
1 polymer ?
#
loop_
_entity_poly.entity_id
_entity_poly.type
_entity_poly.pdbx_seq_one_letter_code
_entity_poly.pdbx_strand_id
1 'polypeptide(L)'
;MLDALDWLLGDRWNLPISFSDYSEESKPIVITALLTDLPDDLMTIDSCGLYLQGISEDGKVVPEPFDGCEQCLVVELSINVDFEPTWSIVRSDGTLAAFKSSARRKLGVSKLDERVDAHLRWSRNSALGKVSRGTDGAEAAMKGATQAAREALGSISMPDDFACVLDDIRAGAQAFGAASYSNMVPGLDTSRGDGYGSLALYSGSVPVNRYGLGTRRLTSLAIQKLGAIGSSTLLVDEVESGLEPHRVIGLIETLKADAAISQVFLTTHSSNAVESCAASEIAILSNRGGDSSCVFVPEELEGLHRSSPSPFLARSIVVVEGQTEEGLYRAFAAYRDERARSQGEPTLAALGTCLCQGGGGSDAVSKAQGFAGLGYRVALLVDSDDSATNAKLEGIEQTGVRVFAWPDGWSTENALFEALDKELISKLLAYLIDEEIVPRERINDDFARNELGPFDPFSPEKLWSAQPEEDLRKALVVSSTRRSGKRKGWFKSVPASIALGEWLVSSALESERFVQSALYKTLSELLNTFPAEK
;
A
#
# COMPACT_ATOMS: atom_id res chain seq x y z
N MET A 1 14.71 1.71 -1.52
CA MET A 1 15.07 1.00 -0.27
C MET A 1 15.47 -0.46 -0.54
N LEU A 2 14.67 -1.29 -1.21
CA LEU A 2 15.03 -2.70 -1.49
C LEU A 2 16.34 -2.82 -2.29
N ASP A 3 16.57 -1.96 -3.29
CA ASP A 3 17.85 -1.95 -4.02
C ASP A 3 19.02 -1.59 -3.10
N ALA A 4 18.86 -0.62 -2.22
CA ALA A 4 19.90 -0.23 -1.27
C ALA A 4 20.26 -1.40 -0.34
N LEU A 5 19.27 -2.15 0.15
CA LEU A 5 19.50 -3.35 0.96
C LEU A 5 20.17 -4.47 0.14
N ASP A 6 19.72 -4.72 -1.10
CA ASP A 6 20.35 -5.72 -1.99
C ASP A 6 21.80 -5.34 -2.34
N TRP A 7 22.10 -4.06 -2.55
CA TRP A 7 23.45 -3.59 -2.85
C TRP A 7 24.37 -3.69 -1.64
N LEU A 8 23.90 -3.30 -0.47
CA LEU A 8 24.69 -3.33 0.76
C LEU A 8 24.95 -4.76 1.26
N LEU A 9 23.90 -5.58 1.31
CA LEU A 9 23.90 -6.88 2.00
C LEU A 9 24.07 -8.07 1.06
N GLY A 10 23.73 -7.92 -0.22
CA GLY A 10 23.86 -8.97 -1.22
C GLY A 10 25.31 -9.35 -1.51
N ASP A 11 25.51 -10.55 -2.04
CA ASP A 11 26.86 -11.11 -2.31
C ASP A 11 27.48 -10.62 -3.64
N ARG A 12 26.75 -9.80 -4.42
CA ARG A 12 27.23 -9.27 -5.70
C ARG A 12 28.34 -8.24 -5.49
N TRP A 13 29.35 -8.25 -6.35
CA TRP A 13 30.39 -7.23 -6.38
C TRP A 13 30.17 -6.21 -7.51
N ASN A 14 29.48 -6.59 -8.57
CA ASN A 14 29.13 -5.72 -9.68
C ASN A 14 27.68 -5.28 -9.52
N LEU A 15 27.47 -4.02 -9.19
CA LEU A 15 26.16 -3.43 -8.95
C LEU A 15 25.64 -2.76 -10.23
N PRO A 16 24.35 -2.84 -10.53
CA PRO A 16 23.72 -2.19 -11.70
C PRO A 16 23.45 -0.71 -11.40
N ILE A 17 24.52 0.08 -11.24
CA ILE A 17 24.43 1.50 -10.87
C ILE A 17 24.50 2.37 -12.12
N SER A 18 23.77 3.45 -12.12
CA SER A 18 23.73 4.47 -13.17
C SER A 18 23.85 5.88 -12.58
N PHE A 19 24.06 6.89 -13.42
CA PHE A 19 24.10 8.29 -12.98
C PHE A 19 22.80 8.75 -12.31
N SER A 20 21.66 8.19 -12.69
CA SER A 20 20.36 8.51 -12.10
C SER A 20 20.19 8.07 -10.63
N ASP A 21 21.08 7.22 -10.13
CA ASP A 21 21.04 6.75 -8.73
C ASP A 21 21.74 7.73 -7.76
N TYR A 22 22.47 8.71 -8.30
CA TYR A 22 23.10 9.74 -7.48
C TYR A 22 22.14 10.91 -7.26
N SER A 23 21.97 11.31 -6.01
CA SER A 23 21.20 12.52 -5.67
C SER A 23 21.90 13.81 -6.13
N GLU A 24 23.22 13.82 -6.12
CA GLU A 24 24.10 14.87 -6.66
C GLU A 24 25.28 14.21 -7.34
N GLU A 25 25.59 14.56 -8.59
CA GLU A 25 26.67 13.96 -9.39
C GLU A 25 28.07 14.05 -8.73
N SER A 26 28.25 14.98 -7.80
CA SER A 26 29.52 15.21 -7.10
C SER A 26 29.64 14.48 -5.76
N LYS A 27 28.60 13.83 -5.29
CA LYS A 27 28.59 13.15 -3.98
C LYS A 27 28.53 11.64 -4.13
N PRO A 28 29.25 10.87 -3.28
CA PRO A 28 29.12 9.42 -3.27
C PRO A 28 27.73 8.98 -2.80
N ILE A 29 27.28 7.80 -3.24
CA ILE A 29 26.16 7.11 -2.62
C ILE A 29 26.70 6.42 -1.36
N VAL A 30 26.08 6.67 -0.22
CA VAL A 30 26.42 6.02 1.05
C VAL A 30 25.18 5.34 1.61
N ILE A 31 25.27 4.04 1.86
CA ILE A 31 24.20 3.22 2.43
C ILE A 31 24.75 2.56 3.69
N THR A 32 24.15 2.85 4.84
CA THR A 32 24.57 2.32 6.14
C THR A 32 23.43 1.50 6.76
N ALA A 33 23.76 0.35 7.35
CA ALA A 33 22.84 -0.47 8.11
C ALA A 33 23.45 -0.95 9.42
N LEU A 34 22.62 -1.03 10.44
CA LEU A 34 22.88 -1.70 11.70
C LEU A 34 22.28 -3.11 11.62
N LEU A 35 23.12 -4.12 11.79
CA LEU A 35 22.73 -5.53 11.76
C LEU A 35 22.76 -6.10 13.18
N THR A 36 21.66 -6.71 13.59
CA THR A 36 21.48 -7.43 14.86
C THR A 36 21.08 -8.88 14.59
N ASP A 37 20.97 -9.70 15.62
CA ASP A 37 20.62 -11.11 15.48
C ASP A 37 21.50 -11.83 14.43
N LEU A 38 22.81 -11.66 14.60
CA LEU A 38 23.82 -12.08 13.62
C LEU A 38 23.98 -13.61 13.63
N PRO A 39 24.14 -14.27 12.46
CA PRO A 39 24.46 -15.69 12.40
C PRO A 39 25.78 -16.00 13.13
N ASP A 40 25.83 -17.13 13.87
CA ASP A 40 27.01 -17.57 14.62
C ASP A 40 28.29 -17.58 13.76
N ASP A 41 28.18 -18.04 12.52
CA ASP A 41 29.28 -18.08 11.55
C ASP A 41 29.84 -16.69 11.22
N LEU A 42 29.04 -15.65 11.34
CA LEU A 42 29.45 -14.26 11.11
C LEU A 42 30.17 -13.70 12.33
N MET A 43 29.82 -14.14 13.53
CA MET A 43 30.38 -13.69 14.81
C MET A 43 31.73 -14.31 15.13
N THR A 44 32.26 -15.24 14.32
CA THR A 44 33.56 -15.85 14.52
C THR A 44 34.71 -14.83 14.28
N ILE A 45 35.84 -15.03 14.98
CA ILE A 45 37.05 -14.19 14.84
C ILE A 45 37.54 -14.15 13.38
N ASP A 46 37.48 -15.28 12.68
CA ASP A 46 37.88 -15.38 11.27
C ASP A 46 36.96 -14.65 10.29
N SER A 47 35.80 -14.24 10.77
CA SER A 47 34.77 -13.49 9.98
C SER A 47 34.69 -12.04 10.42
N CYS A 48 33.72 -11.69 11.25
CA CYS A 48 33.47 -10.32 11.71
C CYS A 48 33.55 -10.15 13.23
N GLY A 49 33.89 -11.22 13.98
CA GLY A 49 33.88 -11.21 15.44
C GLY A 49 34.75 -10.14 16.11
N LEU A 50 35.85 -9.75 15.47
CA LEU A 50 36.73 -8.66 15.97
C LEU A 50 36.12 -7.25 15.84
N TYR A 51 35.03 -7.12 15.09
CA TYR A 51 34.39 -5.84 14.77
C TYR A 51 32.99 -5.71 15.38
N LEU A 52 32.59 -6.69 16.21
CA LEU A 52 31.29 -6.65 16.91
C LEU A 52 31.28 -5.46 17.87
N GLN A 53 30.10 -4.83 17.93
CA GLN A 53 29.78 -3.72 18.81
C GLN A 53 28.57 -4.08 19.64
N GLY A 54 28.28 -3.33 20.70
CA GLY A 54 27.10 -3.51 21.53
C GLY A 54 26.03 -2.45 21.24
N ILE A 55 24.78 -2.75 21.58
CA ILE A 55 23.68 -1.77 21.63
C ILE A 55 23.36 -1.55 23.10
N SER A 56 23.44 -0.30 23.56
CA SER A 56 23.06 0.09 24.92
C SER A 56 21.54 0.15 25.07
N GLU A 57 21.04 0.18 26.32
CA GLU A 57 19.59 0.25 26.61
C GLU A 57 18.89 1.46 25.99
N ASP A 58 19.62 2.55 25.73
CA ASP A 58 19.12 3.75 25.05
C ASP A 58 19.24 3.66 23.50
N GLY A 59 19.56 2.48 22.96
CA GLY A 59 19.60 2.21 21.52
C GLY A 59 20.86 2.74 20.80
N LYS A 60 21.90 3.16 21.53
CA LYS A 60 23.13 3.66 20.93
C LYS A 60 24.16 2.54 20.76
N VAL A 61 24.90 2.62 19.66
CA VAL A 61 26.01 1.72 19.40
C VAL A 61 27.20 2.10 20.29
N VAL A 62 27.71 1.11 21.03
CA VAL A 62 28.92 1.24 21.87
C VAL A 62 30.06 0.40 21.30
N PRO A 63 31.33 0.84 21.42
CA PRO A 63 32.45 0.22 20.72
C PRO A 63 32.70 -1.25 21.04
N GLU A 64 32.44 -1.68 22.27
CA GLU A 64 32.68 -3.05 22.73
C GLU A 64 31.37 -3.65 23.29
N PRO A 65 31.04 -4.91 22.92
CA PRO A 65 29.94 -5.63 23.56
C PRO A 65 30.24 -5.83 25.09
N PHE A 66 29.18 -5.76 25.87
CA PHE A 66 29.23 -6.04 27.30
C PHE A 66 28.17 -7.10 27.68
N ASP A 67 28.29 -7.70 28.86
CA ASP A 67 27.37 -8.75 29.30
C ASP A 67 25.92 -8.27 29.31
N GLY A 68 25.08 -8.97 28.56
CA GLY A 68 23.63 -8.68 28.46
C GLY A 68 23.28 -7.64 27.39
N CYS A 69 24.24 -7.04 26.66
CA CYS A 69 23.89 -6.19 25.52
C CYS A 69 23.61 -7.00 24.24
N GLU A 70 22.81 -6.46 23.38
CA GLU A 70 22.62 -6.99 22.02
C GLU A 70 23.88 -6.70 21.19
N GLN A 71 24.43 -7.72 20.52
CA GLN A 71 25.59 -7.57 19.66
C GLN A 71 25.16 -7.11 18.26
N CYS A 72 25.94 -6.22 17.67
CA CYS A 72 25.64 -5.67 16.35
C CYS A 72 26.88 -5.46 15.49
N LEU A 73 26.62 -5.31 14.18
CA LEU A 73 27.58 -4.79 13.20
C LEU A 73 26.99 -3.58 12.50
N VAL A 74 27.76 -2.51 12.39
CA VAL A 74 27.43 -1.40 11.50
C VAL A 74 28.18 -1.62 10.19
N VAL A 75 27.44 -1.75 9.09
CA VAL A 75 27.99 -1.99 7.76
C VAL A 75 27.65 -0.84 6.84
N GLU A 76 28.57 -0.50 5.95
CA GLU A 76 28.44 0.62 5.03
C GLU A 76 28.86 0.21 3.62
N LEU A 77 28.09 0.63 2.63
CA LEU A 77 28.48 0.64 1.23
C LEU A 77 28.66 2.10 0.80
N SER A 78 29.84 2.43 0.36
CA SER A 78 30.15 3.71 -0.28
C SER A 78 30.43 3.47 -1.77
N ILE A 79 29.77 4.22 -2.66
CA ILE A 79 29.99 4.15 -4.09
C ILE A 79 30.47 5.54 -4.52
N ASN A 80 31.69 5.60 -5.01
CA ASN A 80 32.29 6.86 -5.46
C ASN A 80 31.68 7.30 -6.83
N VAL A 81 32.08 8.49 -7.29
CA VAL A 81 31.62 9.07 -8.55
C VAL A 81 32.07 8.30 -9.80
N ASP A 82 33.06 7.41 -9.66
CA ASP A 82 33.57 6.52 -10.70
C ASP A 82 32.85 5.14 -10.70
N PHE A 83 31.75 5.01 -9.97
CA PHE A 83 30.95 3.78 -9.79
C PHE A 83 31.69 2.63 -9.08
N GLU A 84 32.73 2.93 -8.32
CA GLU A 84 33.47 1.92 -7.57
C GLU A 84 32.85 1.71 -6.19
N PRO A 85 32.29 0.51 -5.91
CA PRO A 85 31.68 0.20 -4.63
C PRO A 85 32.73 -0.27 -3.60
N THR A 86 32.65 0.24 -2.40
CA THR A 86 33.45 -0.19 -1.24
C THR A 86 32.53 -0.58 -0.09
N TRP A 87 32.66 -1.82 0.38
CA TRP A 87 31.91 -2.33 1.53
C TRP A 87 32.81 -2.34 2.77
N SER A 88 32.35 -1.69 3.82
CA SER A 88 33.07 -1.54 5.07
C SER A 88 32.22 -1.94 6.28
N ILE A 89 32.90 -2.45 7.32
CA ILE A 89 32.35 -2.49 8.67
C ILE A 89 32.86 -1.22 9.34
N VAL A 90 31.94 -0.46 9.94
CA VAL A 90 32.22 0.83 10.57
C VAL A 90 32.09 0.68 12.08
N ARG A 91 33.14 0.96 12.81
CA ARG A 91 33.08 0.99 14.28
C ARG A 91 32.85 2.41 14.79
N SER A 92 32.21 2.51 15.93
CA SER A 92 31.91 3.80 16.59
C SER A 92 33.19 4.56 17.02
N ASP A 93 34.34 3.88 17.09
CA ASP A 93 35.66 4.49 17.33
C ASP A 93 36.31 5.05 16.05
N GLY A 94 35.64 4.95 14.89
CA GLY A 94 36.16 5.39 13.59
C GLY A 94 36.98 4.35 12.83
N THR A 95 37.19 3.15 13.40
CA THR A 95 37.87 2.06 12.70
C THR A 95 37.02 1.52 11.55
N LEU A 96 37.66 1.32 10.39
CA LEU A 96 37.07 0.73 9.19
C LEU A 96 37.70 -0.61 8.87
N ALA A 97 36.88 -1.61 8.55
CA ALA A 97 37.35 -2.91 8.06
C ALA A 97 36.57 -3.34 6.83
N ALA A 98 37.16 -4.14 5.93
CA ALA A 98 36.51 -4.59 4.73
C ALA A 98 35.36 -5.57 5.04
N PHE A 99 34.16 -5.30 4.60
CA PHE A 99 33.02 -6.23 4.66
C PHE A 99 33.02 -7.13 3.43
N LYS A 100 33.72 -8.25 3.53
CA LYS A 100 33.99 -9.16 2.41
C LYS A 100 32.71 -9.85 1.89
N SER A 101 32.69 -10.17 0.59
CA SER A 101 31.56 -10.90 -0.02
C SER A 101 31.31 -12.28 0.60
N SER A 102 32.35 -12.93 1.15
CA SER A 102 32.21 -14.18 1.91
C SER A 102 31.43 -14.02 3.21
N ALA A 103 31.57 -12.88 3.90
CA ALA A 103 30.79 -12.52 5.09
C ALA A 103 29.35 -12.13 4.69
N ARG A 104 29.18 -11.29 3.65
CA ARG A 104 27.85 -10.90 3.14
C ARG A 104 27.02 -12.11 2.71
N ARG A 105 27.64 -13.13 2.12
CA ARG A 105 26.95 -14.38 1.73
C ARG A 105 26.32 -15.12 2.91
N LYS A 106 26.91 -15.01 4.10
CA LYS A 106 26.38 -15.65 5.32
C LYS A 106 25.10 -15.02 5.83
N LEU A 107 24.79 -13.77 5.41
CA LEU A 107 23.52 -13.11 5.71
C LEU A 107 22.34 -13.69 4.94
N GLY A 108 22.57 -14.54 3.92
CA GLY A 108 21.50 -15.22 3.19
C GLY A 108 20.52 -14.29 2.47
N VAL A 109 20.95 -13.07 2.08
CA VAL A 109 20.04 -12.10 1.45
C VAL A 109 19.68 -12.51 0.04
N SER A 110 18.39 -12.53 -0.27
CA SER A 110 17.85 -12.84 -1.58
C SER A 110 16.80 -11.83 -1.99
N LYS A 111 16.84 -11.38 -3.26
CA LYS A 111 15.87 -10.44 -3.82
C LYS A 111 15.03 -11.08 -4.89
N LEU A 112 13.70 -10.99 -4.75
CA LEU A 112 12.73 -11.33 -5.77
C LEU A 112 12.29 -10.06 -6.48
N ASP A 113 12.78 -9.86 -7.70
CA ASP A 113 12.47 -8.74 -8.58
C ASP A 113 11.76 -9.21 -9.86
N GLU A 114 11.63 -8.32 -10.84
CA GLU A 114 11.03 -8.63 -12.15
C GLU A 114 11.82 -9.67 -12.97
N ARG A 115 13.08 -9.96 -12.62
CA ARG A 115 13.97 -10.86 -13.38
C ARG A 115 13.73 -12.34 -13.08
N VAL A 116 12.48 -12.71 -12.84
CA VAL A 116 12.05 -14.07 -12.46
C VAL A 116 12.66 -15.15 -13.36
N ASP A 117 12.61 -14.94 -14.67
CA ASP A 117 13.09 -15.92 -15.65
C ASP A 117 14.59 -16.19 -15.57
N ALA A 118 15.38 -15.23 -15.07
CA ALA A 118 16.81 -15.42 -14.88
C ALA A 118 17.10 -16.46 -13.77
N HIS A 119 16.24 -16.51 -12.75
CA HIS A 119 16.38 -17.44 -11.63
C HIS A 119 15.92 -18.86 -11.94
N LEU A 120 15.06 -19.03 -12.96
CA LEU A 120 14.55 -20.32 -13.45
C LEU A 120 15.48 -21.02 -14.47
N ARG A 121 16.65 -20.45 -14.73
CA ARG A 121 17.68 -20.98 -15.64
C ARG A 121 18.93 -21.35 -14.87
N TRP A 122 19.67 -22.35 -15.35
CA TRP A 122 20.98 -22.67 -14.80
C TRP A 122 22.04 -21.74 -15.38
N SER A 123 22.38 -20.72 -14.62
CA SER A 123 23.52 -19.84 -14.89
C SER A 123 24.33 -19.63 -13.59
N ARG A 124 25.58 -19.18 -13.73
CA ARG A 124 26.47 -19.01 -12.58
C ARG A 124 25.88 -18.08 -11.48
N ASN A 125 25.09 -17.09 -11.88
CA ASN A 125 24.54 -16.07 -10.98
C ASN A 125 23.04 -16.25 -10.70
N SER A 126 22.40 -17.31 -11.24
CA SER A 126 20.99 -17.58 -10.99
C SER A 126 20.77 -18.28 -9.65
N ALA A 127 19.53 -18.23 -9.13
CA ALA A 127 19.15 -18.96 -7.93
C ALA A 127 19.33 -20.49 -8.15
N LEU A 128 18.87 -21.04 -9.27
CA LEU A 128 19.09 -22.45 -9.63
C LEU A 128 20.58 -22.83 -9.69
N GLY A 129 21.43 -21.96 -10.25
CA GLY A 129 22.87 -22.20 -10.29
C GLY A 129 23.51 -22.16 -8.90
N LYS A 130 23.01 -21.34 -7.98
CA LYS A 130 23.47 -21.30 -6.58
C LYS A 130 23.07 -22.57 -5.82
N VAL A 131 21.82 -23.01 -5.92
CA VAL A 131 21.30 -24.25 -5.30
C VAL A 131 22.09 -25.46 -5.77
N SER A 132 22.35 -25.57 -7.08
CA SER A 132 23.03 -26.72 -7.66
C SER A 132 24.52 -26.84 -7.25
N ARG A 133 25.17 -25.74 -6.85
CA ARG A 133 26.59 -25.77 -6.40
C ARG A 133 26.79 -26.44 -5.04
N GLY A 134 25.76 -26.53 -4.23
CA GLY A 134 25.80 -27.26 -2.96
C GLY A 134 25.66 -28.75 -3.08
N THR A 135 25.38 -29.29 -4.31
CA THR A 135 25.16 -30.71 -4.56
C THR A 135 26.37 -31.29 -5.28
N ASP A 136 27.03 -32.26 -4.68
CA ASP A 136 28.22 -32.92 -5.26
C ASP A 136 27.93 -33.53 -6.64
N GLY A 137 28.75 -33.17 -7.63
CA GLY A 137 28.60 -33.64 -8.99
C GLY A 137 27.57 -32.93 -9.87
N ALA A 138 26.69 -32.08 -9.32
CA ALA A 138 25.65 -31.40 -10.09
C ALA A 138 26.25 -30.44 -11.15
N GLU A 139 27.32 -29.74 -10.83
CA GLU A 139 27.98 -28.83 -11.79
C GLU A 139 28.62 -29.59 -12.96
N ALA A 140 29.26 -30.72 -12.67
CA ALA A 140 29.85 -31.60 -13.70
C ALA A 140 28.75 -32.24 -14.56
N ALA A 141 27.66 -32.72 -13.94
CA ALA A 141 26.50 -33.27 -14.64
C ALA A 141 25.83 -32.21 -15.53
N MET A 142 25.69 -30.94 -15.05
CA MET A 142 25.12 -29.85 -15.86
C MET A 142 26.00 -29.46 -17.04
N LYS A 143 27.33 -29.41 -16.87
CA LYS A 143 28.26 -29.21 -18.00
C LYS A 143 28.19 -30.35 -19.01
N GLY A 144 28.18 -31.60 -18.54
CA GLY A 144 28.03 -32.80 -19.37
C GLY A 144 26.66 -32.84 -20.06
N ALA A 145 25.60 -32.46 -19.34
CA ALA A 145 24.24 -32.40 -19.88
C ALA A 145 24.08 -31.31 -20.95
N THR A 146 24.70 -30.14 -20.76
CA THR A 146 24.70 -29.07 -21.77
C THR A 146 25.42 -29.52 -23.04
N GLN A 147 26.50 -30.30 -22.91
CA GLN A 147 27.24 -30.85 -24.03
C GLN A 147 26.47 -31.99 -24.69
N ALA A 148 25.95 -32.93 -23.90
CA ALA A 148 25.14 -34.07 -24.40
C ALA A 148 23.79 -33.62 -24.98
N ALA A 149 23.15 -32.57 -24.42
CA ALA A 149 21.93 -32.01 -24.97
C ALA A 149 22.16 -31.27 -26.30
N ARG A 150 23.37 -30.82 -26.56
CA ARG A 150 23.77 -30.36 -27.91
C ARG A 150 23.96 -31.53 -28.89
N GLU A 151 24.30 -32.72 -28.38
CA GLU A 151 24.61 -33.88 -29.19
C GLU A 151 23.45 -34.88 -29.32
N ALA A 152 22.57 -34.95 -28.29
CA ALA A 152 21.42 -35.87 -28.29
C ALA A 152 20.30 -35.41 -27.35
N LEU A 153 19.21 -34.99 -27.92
CA LEU A 153 17.96 -34.58 -27.25
C LEU A 153 17.19 -35.77 -26.60
N GLY A 154 17.79 -36.52 -25.71
CA GLY A 154 16.99 -37.70 -25.41
C GLY A 154 17.03 -38.36 -24.05
N SER A 155 18.05 -38.41 -23.27
CA SER A 155 17.99 -39.10 -21.96
C SER A 155 19.13 -38.65 -21.04
N ILE A 156 18.83 -37.72 -20.13
CA ILE A 156 19.77 -37.31 -19.09
C ILE A 156 19.43 -38.10 -17.84
N SER A 157 20.34 -38.99 -17.41
CA SER A 157 20.26 -39.56 -16.05
C SER A 157 20.74 -38.52 -15.03
N MET A 158 19.87 -38.13 -14.13
CA MET A 158 20.19 -37.19 -13.06
C MET A 158 20.74 -37.94 -11.85
N PRO A 159 21.75 -37.39 -11.13
CA PRO A 159 22.13 -37.92 -9.83
C PRO A 159 20.94 -37.88 -8.86
N ASP A 160 20.81 -38.89 -7.99
CA ASP A 160 19.70 -39.00 -7.05
C ASP A 160 19.59 -37.74 -6.12
N ASP A 161 20.71 -37.21 -5.67
CA ASP A 161 20.76 -35.99 -4.83
C ASP A 161 20.16 -34.78 -5.55
N PHE A 162 20.32 -34.70 -6.88
CA PHE A 162 19.75 -33.60 -7.64
C PHE A 162 18.24 -33.76 -7.87
N ALA A 163 17.77 -35.02 -7.98
CA ALA A 163 16.34 -35.28 -8.04
C ALA A 163 15.63 -34.85 -6.76
N CYS A 164 16.25 -35.03 -5.59
CA CYS A 164 15.72 -34.51 -4.31
C CYS A 164 15.57 -32.97 -4.31
N VAL A 165 16.57 -32.25 -4.82
CA VAL A 165 16.48 -30.76 -4.91
C VAL A 165 15.33 -30.31 -5.81
N LEU A 166 15.05 -31.02 -6.92
CA LEU A 166 13.93 -30.69 -7.80
C LEU A 166 12.58 -30.95 -7.14
N ASP A 167 12.50 -32.03 -6.34
CA ASP A 167 11.30 -32.32 -5.54
C ASP A 167 11.08 -31.29 -4.45
N ASP A 168 12.15 -30.81 -3.78
CA ASP A 168 12.09 -29.74 -2.79
C ASP A 168 11.64 -28.41 -3.40
N ILE A 169 12.16 -28.05 -4.60
CA ILE A 169 11.71 -26.89 -5.35
C ILE A 169 10.21 -27.00 -5.66
N ARG A 170 9.76 -28.17 -6.11
CA ARG A 170 8.35 -28.43 -6.42
C ARG A 170 7.47 -28.26 -5.19
N ALA A 171 7.86 -28.90 -4.07
CA ALA A 171 7.14 -28.83 -2.81
C ALA A 171 7.09 -27.40 -2.27
N GLY A 172 8.21 -26.68 -2.29
CA GLY A 172 8.28 -25.29 -1.87
C GLY A 172 7.42 -24.36 -2.74
N ALA A 173 7.45 -24.52 -4.06
CA ALA A 173 6.61 -23.73 -4.96
C ALA A 173 5.11 -23.98 -4.73
N GLN A 174 4.71 -25.26 -4.48
CA GLN A 174 3.33 -25.60 -4.14
C GLN A 174 2.91 -25.04 -2.77
N ALA A 175 3.79 -25.05 -1.77
CA ALA A 175 3.53 -24.44 -0.47
C ALA A 175 3.27 -22.92 -0.55
N PHE A 176 3.93 -22.23 -1.49
CA PHE A 176 3.66 -20.82 -1.80
C PHE A 176 2.43 -20.62 -2.70
N GLY A 177 1.71 -21.68 -3.09
CA GLY A 177 0.48 -21.58 -3.90
C GLY A 177 0.71 -21.55 -5.40
N ALA A 178 1.88 -21.98 -5.89
CA ALA A 178 2.10 -22.18 -7.33
C ALA A 178 1.19 -23.28 -7.89
N ALA A 179 1.04 -23.29 -9.23
CA ALA A 179 0.31 -24.37 -9.90
C ALA A 179 0.93 -25.74 -9.58
N SER A 180 0.10 -26.79 -9.59
CA SER A 180 0.58 -28.16 -9.41
C SER A 180 1.47 -28.56 -10.57
N TYR A 181 2.74 -28.83 -10.29
CA TYR A 181 3.68 -29.35 -11.26
C TYR A 181 3.65 -30.89 -11.26
N SER A 182 3.63 -31.50 -12.44
CA SER A 182 3.64 -32.97 -12.58
C SER A 182 5.00 -33.56 -12.21
N ASN A 183 6.05 -33.03 -12.81
CA ASN A 183 7.43 -33.44 -12.62
C ASN A 183 8.35 -32.30 -13.02
N MET A 184 9.39 -32.01 -12.25
CA MET A 184 10.38 -31.00 -12.58
C MET A 184 11.66 -31.66 -13.08
N VAL A 185 12.09 -31.27 -14.27
CA VAL A 185 13.31 -31.77 -14.89
C VAL A 185 14.06 -30.63 -15.57
N PRO A 186 15.40 -30.69 -15.66
CA PRO A 186 16.18 -29.78 -16.49
C PRO A 186 15.87 -29.98 -17.97
N GLY A 187 15.91 -28.90 -18.73
CA GLY A 187 15.74 -28.96 -20.19
C GLY A 187 16.38 -27.76 -20.87
N LEU A 188 16.43 -27.78 -22.20
CA LEU A 188 16.94 -26.63 -22.97
C LEU A 188 15.90 -25.52 -23.06
N ASP A 189 16.30 -24.29 -22.78
CA ASP A 189 15.49 -23.13 -23.07
C ASP A 189 15.55 -22.78 -24.55
N THR A 190 14.52 -23.18 -25.29
CA THR A 190 14.37 -22.91 -26.73
C THR A 190 13.67 -21.55 -27.00
N SER A 191 13.36 -20.76 -25.97
CA SER A 191 12.60 -19.52 -26.12
C SER A 191 13.42 -18.35 -26.72
N ARG A 192 14.76 -18.48 -26.77
CA ARG A 192 15.65 -17.52 -27.44
C ARG A 192 16.22 -18.17 -28.71
N GLY A 193 15.97 -17.50 -29.85
CA GLY A 193 16.36 -17.98 -31.18
C GLY A 193 17.87 -17.93 -31.52
N ASP A 194 18.75 -17.63 -30.57
CA ASP A 194 20.17 -17.38 -30.75
C ASP A 194 21.07 -18.64 -30.65
N GLY A 195 20.50 -19.82 -30.74
CA GLY A 195 21.27 -21.08 -30.90
C GLY A 195 22.08 -21.54 -29.68
N TYR A 196 22.17 -20.75 -28.62
CA TYR A 196 22.83 -21.04 -27.36
C TYR A 196 21.80 -21.38 -26.29
N GLY A 197 21.24 -22.60 -26.36
CA GLY A 197 20.30 -23.07 -25.34
C GLY A 197 20.92 -23.06 -23.94
N SER A 198 20.36 -22.30 -23.01
CA SER A 198 20.65 -22.44 -21.58
C SER A 198 19.74 -23.54 -21.00
N LEU A 199 20.24 -24.29 -20.02
CA LEU A 199 19.39 -25.23 -19.29
C LEU A 199 18.34 -24.47 -18.50
N ALA A 200 17.09 -24.94 -18.56
CA ALA A 200 15.94 -24.40 -17.86
C ALA A 200 15.21 -25.49 -17.07
N LEU A 201 14.39 -25.05 -16.11
CA LEU A 201 13.55 -25.96 -15.34
C LEU A 201 12.29 -26.30 -16.14
N TYR A 202 11.95 -27.59 -16.20
CA TYR A 202 10.76 -28.11 -16.85
C TYR A 202 9.84 -28.79 -15.84
N SER A 203 8.54 -28.72 -16.08
CA SER A 203 7.53 -29.57 -15.46
C SER A 203 6.96 -30.50 -16.53
N GLY A 204 7.36 -31.75 -16.50
CA GLY A 204 7.11 -32.68 -17.63
C GLY A 204 7.75 -32.17 -18.93
N SER A 205 6.95 -31.95 -19.96
CA SER A 205 7.39 -31.40 -21.26
C SER A 205 7.30 -29.89 -21.39
N VAL A 206 6.80 -29.19 -20.37
CA VAL A 206 6.56 -27.72 -20.41
C VAL A 206 7.63 -27.01 -19.63
N PRO A 207 8.39 -26.07 -20.24
CA PRO A 207 9.34 -25.25 -19.50
C PRO A 207 8.62 -24.33 -18.53
N VAL A 208 9.14 -24.21 -17.30
CA VAL A 208 8.52 -23.41 -16.21
C VAL A 208 8.37 -21.92 -16.59
N ASN A 209 9.25 -21.39 -17.43
CA ASN A 209 9.15 -20.02 -17.93
C ASN A 209 7.93 -19.76 -18.85
N ARG A 210 7.19 -20.78 -19.26
CA ARG A 210 5.92 -20.66 -20.00
C ARG A 210 4.67 -20.66 -19.11
N TYR A 211 4.84 -20.90 -17.82
CA TYR A 211 3.73 -20.75 -16.86
C TYR A 211 3.38 -19.28 -16.62
N GLY A 212 2.24 -19.00 -16.03
CA GLY A 212 1.83 -17.65 -15.66
C GLY A 212 2.85 -16.97 -14.74
N LEU A 213 2.91 -15.65 -14.78
CA LEU A 213 3.89 -14.84 -14.04
C LEU A 213 3.91 -15.18 -12.54
N GLY A 214 2.74 -15.27 -11.90
CA GLY A 214 2.64 -15.61 -10.48
C GLY A 214 3.27 -16.96 -10.15
N THR A 215 2.98 -18.01 -10.94
CA THR A 215 3.58 -19.34 -10.75
C THR A 215 5.10 -19.30 -10.88
N ARG A 216 5.62 -18.56 -11.87
CA ARG A 216 7.07 -18.38 -12.07
C ARG A 216 7.73 -17.66 -10.88
N ARG A 217 7.07 -16.60 -10.35
CA ARG A 217 7.55 -15.87 -9.16
C ARG A 217 7.62 -16.75 -7.93
N LEU A 218 6.55 -17.48 -7.62
CA LEU A 218 6.52 -18.40 -6.47
C LEU A 218 7.55 -19.52 -6.59
N THR A 219 7.77 -20.06 -7.80
CA THR A 219 8.83 -21.04 -8.04
C THR A 219 10.21 -20.42 -7.85
N SER A 220 10.44 -19.20 -8.36
CA SER A 220 11.70 -18.49 -8.16
C SER A 220 11.99 -18.23 -6.68
N LEU A 221 10.96 -17.86 -5.91
CA LEU A 221 11.07 -17.65 -4.47
C LEU A 221 11.43 -18.93 -3.73
N ALA A 222 10.80 -20.06 -4.09
CA ALA A 222 11.13 -21.36 -3.51
C ALA A 222 12.59 -21.75 -3.79
N ILE A 223 13.06 -21.53 -5.01
CA ILE A 223 14.47 -21.79 -5.38
C ILE A 223 15.44 -20.88 -4.61
N GLN A 224 15.12 -19.60 -4.49
CA GLN A 224 15.96 -18.64 -3.75
C GLN A 224 16.07 -19.02 -2.27
N LYS A 225 14.94 -19.39 -1.65
CA LYS A 225 14.91 -19.90 -0.28
C LYS A 225 15.81 -21.12 -0.09
N LEU A 226 15.71 -22.11 -0.97
CA LEU A 226 16.56 -23.31 -0.93
C LEU A 226 18.05 -22.98 -1.14
N GLY A 227 18.37 -21.91 -1.86
CA GLY A 227 19.73 -21.45 -2.09
C GLY A 227 20.32 -20.60 -0.96
N ALA A 228 19.54 -20.22 0.02
CA ALA A 228 19.99 -19.45 1.17
C ALA A 228 20.69 -20.38 2.18
N ILE A 229 21.83 -19.96 2.69
CA ILE A 229 22.59 -20.68 3.71
C ILE A 229 22.25 -20.08 5.08
N GLY A 230 21.64 -20.88 5.97
CA GLY A 230 21.25 -20.41 7.30
C GLY A 230 19.95 -19.61 7.29
N SER A 231 19.81 -18.72 8.27
CA SER A 231 18.67 -17.77 8.36
C SER A 231 18.72 -16.80 7.19
N SER A 232 17.59 -16.59 6.51
CA SER A 232 17.54 -15.79 5.26
C SER A 232 16.75 -14.50 5.43
N THR A 233 17.26 -13.43 4.84
CA THR A 233 16.52 -12.17 4.63
C THR A 233 15.99 -12.13 3.21
N LEU A 234 14.68 -11.96 3.06
CA LEU A 234 14.02 -11.87 1.76
C LEU A 234 13.63 -10.44 1.43
N LEU A 235 13.99 -10.00 0.24
CA LEU A 235 13.57 -8.72 -0.34
C LEU A 235 12.59 -9.03 -1.48
N VAL A 236 11.32 -8.64 -1.33
CA VAL A 236 10.26 -8.95 -2.31
C VAL A 236 9.70 -7.66 -2.86
N ASP A 237 9.97 -7.40 -4.14
CA ASP A 237 9.45 -6.21 -4.80
C ASP A 237 8.09 -6.51 -5.41
N GLU A 238 7.10 -5.61 -5.16
CA GLU A 238 5.71 -5.76 -5.60
C GLU A 238 5.15 -7.17 -5.35
N VAL A 239 4.95 -7.52 -4.08
CA VAL A 239 4.57 -8.89 -3.67
C VAL A 239 3.37 -9.44 -4.45
N GLU A 240 2.43 -8.58 -4.86
CA GLU A 240 1.23 -8.91 -5.63
C GLU A 240 1.46 -9.16 -7.12
N SER A 241 2.64 -8.82 -7.65
CA SER A 241 2.87 -8.86 -9.10
C SER A 241 2.61 -10.25 -9.69
N GLY A 242 1.59 -10.35 -10.54
CA GLY A 242 1.15 -11.60 -11.20
C GLY A 242 0.43 -12.60 -10.28
N LEU A 243 0.06 -12.21 -9.07
CA LEU A 243 -0.67 -13.06 -8.12
C LEU A 243 -2.12 -12.59 -7.95
N GLU A 244 -3.03 -13.53 -7.80
CA GLU A 244 -4.40 -13.26 -7.40
C GLU A 244 -4.46 -12.89 -5.90
N PRO A 245 -5.45 -12.09 -5.46
CA PRO A 245 -5.55 -11.60 -4.08
C PRO A 245 -5.36 -12.67 -2.99
N HIS A 246 -6.01 -13.82 -3.13
CA HIS A 246 -5.90 -14.92 -2.17
C HIS A 246 -4.49 -15.53 -2.10
N ARG A 247 -3.73 -15.50 -3.22
CA ARG A 247 -2.35 -15.98 -3.25
C ARG A 247 -1.38 -14.98 -2.61
N VAL A 248 -1.66 -13.68 -2.69
CA VAL A 248 -0.89 -12.65 -1.96
C VAL A 248 -1.02 -12.88 -0.46
N ILE A 249 -2.24 -13.07 0.03
CA ILE A 249 -2.51 -13.37 1.45
C ILE A 249 -1.77 -14.64 1.89
N GLY A 250 -1.97 -15.75 1.16
CA GLY A 250 -1.33 -17.04 1.49
C GLY A 250 0.19 -16.98 1.43
N LEU A 251 0.77 -16.20 0.50
CA LEU A 251 2.21 -15.99 0.44
C LEU A 251 2.73 -15.26 1.67
N ILE A 252 2.10 -14.15 2.08
CA ILE A 252 2.50 -13.38 3.27
C ILE A 252 2.41 -14.25 4.52
N GLU A 253 1.32 -15.00 4.68
CA GLU A 253 1.15 -15.93 5.81
C GLU A 253 2.24 -17.01 5.83
N THR A 254 2.56 -17.58 4.66
CA THR A 254 3.61 -18.60 4.54
C THR A 254 4.98 -18.03 4.89
N LEU A 255 5.30 -16.81 4.43
CA LEU A 255 6.58 -16.15 4.72
C LEU A 255 6.72 -15.83 6.21
N LYS A 256 5.64 -15.39 6.88
CA LYS A 256 5.62 -15.13 8.33
C LYS A 256 5.77 -16.38 9.18
N ALA A 257 5.22 -17.51 8.73
CA ALA A 257 5.25 -18.78 9.46
C ALA A 257 6.57 -19.55 9.28
N ASP A 258 7.43 -19.17 8.36
CA ASP A 258 8.61 -19.92 7.97
C ASP A 258 9.81 -19.62 8.88
N ALA A 259 10.15 -20.54 9.76
CA ALA A 259 11.24 -20.41 10.73
C ALA A 259 12.65 -20.28 10.08
N ALA A 260 12.82 -20.61 8.79
CA ALA A 260 14.07 -20.45 8.07
C ALA A 260 14.26 -19.00 7.54
N ILE A 261 13.24 -18.17 7.64
CA ILE A 261 13.27 -16.76 7.23
C ILE A 261 13.37 -15.90 8.49
N SER A 262 14.46 -15.16 8.65
CA SER A 262 14.62 -14.26 9.80
C SER A 262 13.94 -12.93 9.57
N GLN A 263 13.94 -12.42 8.35
CA GLN A 263 13.33 -11.13 8.04
C GLN A 263 12.83 -11.06 6.60
N VAL A 264 11.69 -10.38 6.40
CA VAL A 264 11.13 -10.09 5.07
C VAL A 264 10.92 -8.59 4.93
N PHE A 265 11.46 -8.01 3.87
CA PHE A 265 11.10 -6.68 3.40
C PHE A 265 10.33 -6.83 2.11
N LEU A 266 9.10 -6.34 2.07
CA LEU A 266 8.30 -6.36 0.86
C LEU A 266 7.76 -4.97 0.51
N THR A 267 7.63 -4.70 -0.77
CA THR A 267 6.87 -3.55 -1.27
C THR A 267 5.53 -4.02 -1.83
N THR A 268 4.52 -3.18 -1.73
CA THR A 268 3.18 -3.50 -2.21
C THR A 268 2.37 -2.27 -2.60
N HIS A 269 1.53 -2.44 -3.61
CA HIS A 269 0.41 -1.57 -3.96
C HIS A 269 -0.94 -2.30 -3.80
N SER A 270 -0.96 -3.44 -3.09
CA SER A 270 -2.14 -4.26 -2.88
C SER A 270 -2.78 -4.00 -1.52
N SER A 271 -4.06 -3.65 -1.52
CA SER A 271 -4.86 -3.53 -0.30
C SER A 271 -4.90 -4.84 0.51
N ASN A 272 -4.89 -5.99 -0.17
CA ASN A 272 -4.89 -7.31 0.47
C ASN A 272 -3.58 -7.57 1.23
N ALA A 273 -2.45 -7.09 0.71
CA ALA A 273 -1.17 -7.19 1.41
C ALA A 273 -1.14 -6.29 2.66
N VAL A 274 -1.61 -5.04 2.54
CA VAL A 274 -1.74 -4.11 3.67
C VAL A 274 -2.64 -4.69 4.76
N GLU A 275 -3.80 -5.26 4.39
CA GLU A 275 -4.76 -5.87 5.32
C GLU A 275 -4.18 -7.11 6.05
N SER A 276 -3.28 -7.85 5.39
CA SER A 276 -2.66 -9.08 5.92
C SER A 276 -1.50 -8.83 6.89
N CYS A 277 -1.05 -7.58 7.03
CA CYS A 277 0.02 -7.19 7.93
C CYS A 277 -0.53 -6.57 9.22
N ALA A 278 0.22 -6.60 10.32
CA ALA A 278 -0.07 -5.79 11.49
C ALA A 278 0.35 -4.33 11.23
N ALA A 279 -0.23 -3.36 11.94
CA ALA A 279 0.14 -1.95 11.77
C ALA A 279 1.64 -1.74 11.96
N SER A 280 2.23 -2.34 13.00
CA SER A 280 3.67 -2.25 13.30
C SER A 280 4.59 -2.87 12.23
N GLU A 281 4.05 -3.68 11.32
CA GLU A 281 4.79 -4.24 10.18
C GLU A 281 4.72 -3.37 8.92
N ILE A 282 3.89 -2.32 8.93
CA ILE A 282 3.67 -1.43 7.78
C ILE A 282 4.50 -0.16 7.95
N ALA A 283 5.33 0.15 6.98
CA ALA A 283 6.10 1.38 6.92
C ALA A 283 5.72 2.20 5.68
N ILE A 284 5.40 3.47 5.88
CA ILE A 284 5.11 4.42 4.81
C ILE A 284 6.39 5.11 4.40
N LEU A 285 6.80 4.89 3.15
CA LEU A 285 7.94 5.57 2.55
C LEU A 285 7.45 6.77 1.76
N SER A 286 7.96 7.94 2.04
CA SER A 286 7.68 9.16 1.29
C SER A 286 8.96 9.86 0.88
N ASN A 287 8.95 10.48 -0.30
CA ASN A 287 10.02 11.35 -0.78
C ASN A 287 9.43 12.75 -1.03
N ARG A 288 9.99 13.76 -0.41
CA ARG A 288 9.59 15.15 -0.58
C ARG A 288 10.80 16.04 -0.80
N GLY A 289 10.90 16.59 -2.01
CA GLY A 289 11.98 17.52 -2.33
C GLY A 289 13.39 16.91 -2.26
N GLY A 290 13.50 15.58 -2.43
CA GLY A 290 14.76 14.85 -2.33
C GLY A 290 15.02 14.21 -0.97
N ASP A 291 14.28 14.60 0.06
CA ASP A 291 14.34 13.97 1.39
C ASP A 291 13.35 12.81 1.48
N SER A 292 13.86 11.64 1.79
CA SER A 292 13.06 10.44 2.00
C SER A 292 12.84 10.19 3.49
N SER A 293 11.60 9.87 3.85
CA SER A 293 11.23 9.45 5.21
C SER A 293 10.58 8.09 5.22
N CYS A 294 10.76 7.37 6.32
CA CYS A 294 10.13 6.08 6.59
C CYS A 294 9.44 6.17 7.94
N VAL A 295 8.12 6.00 7.96
CA VAL A 295 7.31 6.10 9.18
C VAL A 295 6.51 4.81 9.33
N PHE A 296 6.66 4.12 10.46
CA PHE A 296 5.85 2.95 10.79
C PHE A 296 4.44 3.36 11.20
N VAL A 297 3.46 2.55 10.80
CA VAL A 297 2.07 2.77 11.17
C VAL A 297 1.91 2.47 12.67
N PRO A 298 1.44 3.42 13.47
CA PRO A 298 1.26 3.21 14.90
C PRO A 298 0.10 2.25 15.19
N GLU A 299 0.17 1.54 16.32
CA GLU A 299 -0.83 0.53 16.72
C GLU A 299 -2.25 1.10 16.85
N GLU A 300 -2.40 2.37 17.18
CA GLU A 300 -3.68 3.06 17.25
C GLU A 300 -4.45 3.06 15.93
N LEU A 301 -3.75 2.86 14.81
CA LEU A 301 -4.34 2.75 13.47
C LEU A 301 -4.58 1.30 13.02
N GLU A 302 -4.35 0.28 13.88
CA GLU A 302 -4.52 -1.15 13.56
C GLU A 302 -5.91 -1.46 12.98
N GLY A 303 -6.98 -0.95 13.58
CA GLY A 303 -8.34 -1.16 13.09
C GLY A 303 -8.63 -0.44 11.77
N LEU A 304 -7.92 0.65 11.49
CA LEU A 304 -8.12 1.44 10.29
C LEU A 304 -7.52 0.77 9.06
N HIS A 305 -6.28 0.29 9.12
CA HIS A 305 -5.65 -0.35 7.95
C HIS A 305 -6.37 -1.65 7.54
N ARG A 306 -6.99 -2.37 8.49
CA ARG A 306 -7.80 -3.57 8.19
C ARG A 306 -9.17 -3.23 7.61
N SER A 307 -9.84 -2.19 8.13
CA SER A 307 -11.17 -1.80 7.66
C SER A 307 -11.15 -0.93 6.40
N SER A 308 -10.07 -0.22 6.16
CA SER A 308 -9.89 0.71 5.05
C SER A 308 -8.43 0.74 4.60
N PRO A 309 -7.93 -0.29 3.92
CA PRO A 309 -6.52 -0.37 3.50
C PRO A 309 -6.17 0.60 2.36
N SER A 310 -7.12 0.95 1.49
CA SER A 310 -6.87 1.78 0.30
C SER A 310 -6.27 3.16 0.58
N PRO A 311 -6.66 3.91 1.64
CA PRO A 311 -6.01 5.16 1.99
C PRO A 311 -4.50 5.06 2.23
N PHE A 312 -4.01 3.92 2.75
CA PHE A 312 -2.57 3.70 2.97
C PHE A 312 -1.77 3.59 1.66
N LEU A 313 -2.43 3.38 0.54
CA LEU A 313 -1.85 3.29 -0.80
C LEU A 313 -2.04 4.57 -1.63
N ALA A 314 -2.68 5.60 -1.06
CA ALA A 314 -2.98 6.85 -1.73
C ALA A 314 -1.83 7.86 -1.63
N ARG A 315 -1.88 8.92 -2.45
CA ARG A 315 -1.01 10.10 -2.33
C ARG A 315 -1.63 11.20 -1.46
N SER A 316 -2.96 11.26 -1.48
CA SER A 316 -3.75 12.25 -0.74
C SER A 316 -5.02 11.59 -0.23
N ILE A 317 -5.48 12.00 0.94
CA ILE A 317 -6.62 11.37 1.60
C ILE A 317 -7.64 12.45 1.92
N VAL A 318 -8.89 12.22 1.53
CA VAL A 318 -10.04 13.00 1.95
C VAL A 318 -10.79 12.19 3.00
N VAL A 319 -10.76 12.64 4.24
CA VAL A 319 -11.55 12.05 5.33
C VAL A 319 -12.86 12.81 5.42
N VAL A 320 -13.98 12.09 5.43
CA VAL A 320 -15.31 12.67 5.58
C VAL A 320 -15.97 12.14 6.85
N GLU A 321 -16.78 12.94 7.52
CA GLU A 321 -17.34 12.55 8.81
C GLU A 321 -18.14 11.27 8.74
N GLY A 322 -19.10 11.19 7.82
CA GLY A 322 -20.04 10.08 7.76
C GLY A 322 -20.56 9.75 6.38
N GLN A 323 -21.67 9.00 6.36
CA GLN A 323 -22.27 8.49 5.13
C GLN A 323 -22.88 9.58 4.25
N THR A 324 -23.39 10.66 4.85
CA THR A 324 -23.97 11.79 4.12
C THR A 324 -22.91 12.52 3.31
N GLU A 325 -21.83 12.89 3.98
CA GLU A 325 -20.66 13.59 3.40
C GLU A 325 -19.98 12.70 2.37
N GLU A 326 -19.87 11.38 2.62
CA GLU A 326 -19.32 10.41 1.67
C GLU A 326 -20.09 10.41 0.35
N GLY A 327 -21.42 10.31 0.40
CA GLY A 327 -22.23 10.26 -0.82
C GLY A 327 -22.22 11.58 -1.59
N LEU A 328 -22.29 12.72 -0.89
CA LEU A 328 -22.15 14.03 -1.51
C LEU A 328 -20.77 14.17 -2.19
N TYR A 329 -19.70 13.84 -1.48
CA TYR A 329 -18.34 13.87 -2.06
C TYR A 329 -18.25 13.01 -3.32
N ARG A 330 -18.77 11.76 -3.30
CA ARG A 330 -18.72 10.84 -4.45
C ARG A 330 -19.46 11.40 -5.67
N ALA A 331 -20.65 11.98 -5.49
CA ALA A 331 -21.44 12.56 -6.58
C ALA A 331 -20.75 13.78 -7.19
N PHE A 332 -20.25 14.70 -6.35
CA PHE A 332 -19.55 15.90 -6.82
C PHE A 332 -18.17 15.56 -7.42
N ALA A 333 -17.50 14.54 -6.90
CA ALA A 333 -16.26 14.02 -7.46
C ALA A 333 -16.47 13.43 -8.86
N ALA A 334 -17.54 12.65 -9.06
CA ALA A 334 -17.90 12.11 -10.37
C ALA A 334 -18.17 13.23 -11.39
N TYR A 335 -18.91 14.26 -11.00
CA TYR A 335 -19.16 15.44 -11.83
C TYR A 335 -17.89 16.21 -12.18
N ARG A 336 -17.03 16.46 -11.19
CA ARG A 336 -15.71 17.10 -11.39
C ARG A 336 -14.85 16.29 -12.35
N ASP A 337 -14.82 14.96 -12.17
CA ASP A 337 -13.98 14.07 -12.99
C ASP A 337 -14.49 13.94 -14.42
N GLU A 338 -15.81 14.03 -14.66
CA GLU A 338 -16.38 14.09 -16.01
C GLU A 338 -15.92 15.37 -16.73
N ARG A 339 -16.00 16.50 -16.05
CA ARG A 339 -15.49 17.78 -16.59
C ARG A 339 -13.99 17.74 -16.85
N ALA A 340 -13.21 17.21 -15.90
CA ALA A 340 -11.77 17.08 -16.06
C ALA A 340 -11.42 16.23 -17.30
N ARG A 341 -12.09 15.09 -17.51
CA ARG A 341 -11.88 14.27 -18.72
C ARG A 341 -12.21 15.03 -20.00
N SER A 342 -13.29 15.81 -20.01
CA SER A 342 -13.66 16.63 -21.20
C SER A 342 -12.65 17.72 -21.52
N GLN A 343 -11.87 18.16 -20.53
CA GLN A 343 -10.83 19.20 -20.65
C GLN A 343 -9.41 18.63 -20.78
N GLY A 344 -9.25 17.30 -20.74
CA GLY A 344 -7.95 16.63 -20.77
C GLY A 344 -7.18 16.78 -19.45
N GLU A 345 -7.87 17.09 -18.35
CA GLU A 345 -7.29 17.21 -17.02
C GLU A 345 -7.33 15.88 -16.25
N PRO A 346 -6.46 15.66 -15.26
CA PRO A 346 -6.44 14.43 -14.49
C PRO A 346 -7.66 14.32 -13.55
N THR A 347 -8.21 13.10 -13.44
CA THR A 347 -9.23 12.75 -12.46
C THR A 347 -8.65 12.67 -11.04
N LEU A 348 -9.50 12.69 -10.01
CA LEU A 348 -9.07 12.53 -8.62
C LEU A 348 -8.30 11.21 -8.40
N ALA A 349 -8.75 10.14 -9.05
CA ALA A 349 -8.05 8.86 -9.01
C ALA A 349 -6.67 8.94 -9.67
N ALA A 350 -6.53 9.64 -10.80
CA ALA A 350 -5.24 9.87 -11.46
C ALA A 350 -4.29 10.73 -10.60
N LEU A 351 -4.84 11.62 -9.77
CA LEU A 351 -4.09 12.40 -8.78
C LEU A 351 -3.71 11.58 -7.53
N GLY A 352 -4.16 10.33 -7.44
CA GLY A 352 -3.92 9.47 -6.28
C GLY A 352 -4.69 9.89 -5.04
N THR A 353 -5.86 10.53 -5.20
CA THR A 353 -6.73 10.93 -4.09
C THR A 353 -7.67 9.80 -3.71
N CYS A 354 -7.69 9.42 -2.44
CA CYS A 354 -8.57 8.40 -1.87
C CYS A 354 -9.52 9.00 -0.85
N LEU A 355 -10.77 8.53 -0.85
CA LEU A 355 -11.78 8.86 0.13
C LEU A 355 -11.72 7.88 1.31
N CYS A 356 -11.79 8.39 2.54
CA CYS A 356 -11.85 7.62 3.77
C CYS A 356 -13.05 8.04 4.62
N GLN A 357 -13.89 7.09 5.02
CA GLN A 357 -15.00 7.37 5.94
C GLN A 357 -14.49 7.50 7.38
N GLY A 358 -14.84 8.60 8.04
CA GLY A 358 -14.41 8.91 9.40
C GLY A 358 -15.04 8.04 10.48
N GLY A 359 -16.35 7.77 10.35
CA GLY A 359 -17.10 6.99 11.35
C GLY A 359 -17.78 7.84 12.44
N GLY A 360 -17.76 9.17 12.27
CA GLY A 360 -18.30 10.17 13.19
C GLY A 360 -17.31 11.29 13.45
N GLY A 361 -17.76 12.46 13.90
CA GLY A 361 -16.94 13.67 13.97
C GLY A 361 -15.61 13.50 14.67
N SER A 362 -15.63 13.09 15.93
CA SER A 362 -14.41 12.86 16.74
C SER A 362 -13.47 11.81 16.15
N ASP A 363 -14.02 10.73 15.56
CA ASP A 363 -13.22 9.66 14.97
C ASP A 363 -12.63 10.10 13.64
N ALA A 364 -13.37 10.89 12.84
CA ALA A 364 -12.89 11.47 11.60
C ALA A 364 -11.67 12.37 11.85
N VAL A 365 -11.74 13.22 12.89
CA VAL A 365 -10.61 14.08 13.31
C VAL A 365 -9.40 13.23 13.68
N SER A 366 -9.57 12.17 14.50
CA SER A 366 -8.48 11.30 14.94
C SER A 366 -7.83 10.56 13.76
N LYS A 367 -8.64 10.07 12.81
CA LYS A 367 -8.14 9.43 11.58
C LYS A 367 -7.34 10.41 10.70
N ALA A 368 -7.86 11.63 10.52
CA ALA A 368 -7.18 12.65 9.74
C ALA A 368 -5.81 13.01 10.35
N GLN A 369 -5.74 13.15 11.66
CA GLN A 369 -4.48 13.38 12.39
C GLN A 369 -3.51 12.18 12.24
N GLY A 370 -4.00 10.95 12.36
CA GLY A 370 -3.21 9.75 12.17
C GLY A 370 -2.56 9.69 10.78
N PHE A 371 -3.34 9.93 9.72
CA PHE A 371 -2.80 9.96 8.35
C PHE A 371 -1.82 11.12 8.14
N ALA A 372 -2.08 12.30 8.70
CA ALA A 372 -1.14 13.42 8.62
C ALA A 372 0.19 13.10 9.33
N GLY A 373 0.14 12.42 10.49
CA GLY A 373 1.31 11.93 11.21
C GLY A 373 2.15 10.94 10.41
N LEU A 374 1.53 10.16 9.52
CA LEU A 374 2.21 9.28 8.57
C LEU A 374 2.78 10.02 7.34
N GLY A 375 2.57 11.33 7.25
CA GLY A 375 3.09 12.15 6.17
C GLY A 375 2.17 12.26 4.95
N TYR A 376 0.92 11.81 5.00
CA TYR A 376 -0.03 12.02 3.90
C TYR A 376 -0.50 13.48 3.80
N ARG A 377 -0.91 13.89 2.59
CA ARG A 377 -1.69 15.11 2.39
C ARG A 377 -3.13 14.80 2.76
N VAL A 378 -3.67 15.45 3.77
CA VAL A 378 -5.00 15.13 4.31
C VAL A 378 -5.93 16.34 4.23
N ALA A 379 -7.15 16.10 3.76
CA ALA A 379 -8.29 17.00 3.87
C ALA A 379 -9.38 16.33 4.72
N LEU A 380 -10.04 17.10 5.56
CA LEU A 380 -11.08 16.63 6.48
C LEU A 380 -12.35 17.43 6.25
N LEU A 381 -13.46 16.75 5.96
CA LEU A 381 -14.80 17.35 5.90
C LEU A 381 -15.62 16.89 7.11
N VAL A 382 -16.07 17.85 7.93
CA VAL A 382 -16.83 17.58 9.15
C VAL A 382 -17.99 18.56 9.35
N ASP A 383 -18.98 18.13 10.13
CA ASP A 383 -20.02 18.98 10.69
C ASP A 383 -19.43 19.88 11.79
N SER A 384 -20.04 21.02 12.05
CA SER A 384 -19.65 21.94 13.12
C SER A 384 -20.67 22.04 14.26
N ASP A 385 -21.65 21.13 14.29
CA ASP A 385 -22.75 21.11 15.27
C ASP A 385 -22.42 20.40 16.59
N ASP A 386 -21.29 19.65 16.64
CA ASP A 386 -20.85 18.93 17.84
C ASP A 386 -19.65 19.60 18.53
N SER A 387 -19.85 20.01 19.79
CA SER A 387 -18.82 20.69 20.58
C SER A 387 -17.57 19.81 20.87
N ALA A 388 -17.73 18.50 20.97
CA ALA A 388 -16.60 17.58 21.22
C ALA A 388 -15.71 17.47 19.97
N THR A 389 -16.32 17.45 18.80
CA THR A 389 -15.61 17.49 17.51
C THR A 389 -14.89 18.82 17.33
N ASN A 390 -15.59 19.94 17.59
CA ASN A 390 -15.02 21.29 17.47
C ASN A 390 -13.80 21.49 18.39
N ALA A 391 -13.85 20.97 19.62
CA ALA A 391 -12.71 21.02 20.54
C ALA A 391 -11.49 20.25 20.01
N LYS A 392 -11.67 19.14 19.29
CA LYS A 392 -10.58 18.39 18.66
C LYS A 392 -10.05 19.05 17.38
N LEU A 393 -10.85 19.87 16.73
CA LEU A 393 -10.41 20.64 15.56
C LEU A 393 -9.45 21.78 15.94
N GLU A 394 -9.48 22.24 17.19
CA GLU A 394 -8.55 23.27 17.66
C GLU A 394 -7.10 22.80 17.50
N GLY A 395 -6.33 23.51 16.68
CA GLY A 395 -4.92 23.20 16.42
C GLY A 395 -4.64 22.07 15.45
N ILE A 396 -5.65 21.38 14.90
CA ILE A 396 -5.44 20.29 13.92
C ILE A 396 -4.70 20.77 12.66
N GLU A 397 -4.90 22.00 12.23
CA GLU A 397 -4.23 22.58 11.07
C GLU A 397 -2.71 22.64 11.24
N GLN A 398 -2.22 22.71 12.47
CA GLN A 398 -0.78 22.65 12.79
C GLN A 398 -0.18 21.27 12.45
N THR A 399 -1.01 20.22 12.32
CA THR A 399 -0.60 18.89 11.89
C THR A 399 -0.53 18.75 10.36
N GLY A 400 -0.88 19.80 9.60
CA GLY A 400 -0.93 19.79 8.13
C GLY A 400 -2.24 19.28 7.54
N VAL A 401 -3.26 19.02 8.35
CA VAL A 401 -4.62 18.67 7.89
C VAL A 401 -5.32 19.94 7.40
N ARG A 402 -5.89 19.91 6.20
CA ARG A 402 -6.78 20.95 5.68
C ARG A 402 -8.21 20.66 6.11
N VAL A 403 -8.78 21.54 6.94
CA VAL A 403 -10.14 21.37 7.46
C VAL A 403 -11.16 22.08 6.58
N PHE A 404 -12.21 21.37 6.25
CA PHE A 404 -13.42 21.84 5.60
C PHE A 404 -14.60 21.56 6.54
N ALA A 405 -15.18 22.61 7.09
CA ALA A 405 -16.31 22.51 8.00
C ALA A 405 -17.46 23.39 7.48
N TRP A 406 -18.67 23.00 7.82
CA TRP A 406 -19.81 23.88 7.58
C TRP A 406 -19.74 25.09 8.51
N PRO A 407 -20.52 26.16 8.25
CA PRO A 407 -20.62 27.29 9.17
C PRO A 407 -20.91 26.85 10.60
N ASP A 408 -20.46 27.64 11.58
CA ASP A 408 -20.54 27.31 13.01
C ASP A 408 -21.95 26.88 13.45
N GLY A 409 -22.01 25.73 14.11
CA GLY A 409 -23.24 25.10 14.58
C GLY A 409 -24.08 24.39 13.49
N TRP A 410 -23.56 24.23 12.27
CA TRP A 410 -24.28 23.57 11.18
C TRP A 410 -23.88 22.10 10.99
N SER A 411 -24.90 21.27 10.76
CA SER A 411 -24.75 19.94 10.13
C SER A 411 -24.81 20.04 8.61
N THR A 412 -24.53 18.95 7.93
CA THR A 412 -24.69 18.82 6.47
C THR A 412 -26.12 19.10 6.03
N GLU A 413 -27.14 18.71 6.80
CA GLU A 413 -28.53 18.99 6.49
C GLU A 413 -28.86 20.49 6.63
N ASN A 414 -28.25 21.22 7.58
CA ASN A 414 -28.34 22.67 7.63
C ASN A 414 -27.78 23.30 6.36
N ALA A 415 -26.56 22.91 5.98
CA ALA A 415 -25.92 23.42 4.77
C ALA A 415 -26.76 23.14 3.51
N LEU A 416 -27.39 21.95 3.43
CA LEU A 416 -28.28 21.55 2.32
C LEU A 416 -29.50 22.46 2.21
N PHE A 417 -30.31 22.56 3.28
CA PHE A 417 -31.57 23.29 3.19
C PHE A 417 -31.38 24.80 3.11
N GLU A 418 -30.27 25.34 3.60
CA GLU A 418 -29.91 26.73 3.39
C GLU A 418 -29.42 27.03 1.96
N ALA A 419 -28.79 26.06 1.30
CA ALA A 419 -28.31 26.20 -0.06
C ALA A 419 -29.43 26.29 -1.11
N LEU A 420 -30.59 25.68 -0.84
CA LEU A 420 -31.68 25.55 -1.80
C LEU A 420 -32.74 26.65 -1.59
N ASP A 421 -33.35 27.15 -2.68
CA ASP A 421 -34.55 27.95 -2.62
C ASP A 421 -35.81 27.10 -2.43
N LYS A 422 -36.96 27.74 -2.26
CA LYS A 422 -38.24 27.05 -2.01
C LYS A 422 -38.63 26.09 -3.12
N GLU A 423 -38.37 26.49 -4.36
CA GLU A 423 -38.70 25.69 -5.53
C GLU A 423 -37.84 24.43 -5.59
N LEU A 424 -36.54 24.57 -5.39
CA LEU A 424 -35.60 23.45 -5.36
C LEU A 424 -35.86 22.51 -4.17
N ILE A 425 -36.20 23.02 -2.98
CA ILE A 425 -36.60 22.17 -1.85
C ILE A 425 -37.83 21.34 -2.21
N SER A 426 -38.83 21.98 -2.82
CA SER A 426 -40.05 21.27 -3.23
C SER A 426 -39.76 20.19 -4.27
N LYS A 427 -38.89 20.49 -5.25
CA LYS A 427 -38.44 19.52 -6.27
C LYS A 427 -37.63 18.39 -5.62
N LEU A 428 -36.78 18.68 -4.65
CA LEU A 428 -36.03 17.66 -3.92
C LEU A 428 -36.95 16.72 -3.15
N LEU A 429 -37.95 17.25 -2.43
CA LEU A 429 -38.92 16.43 -1.71
C LEU A 429 -39.75 15.53 -2.66
N ALA A 430 -40.16 16.05 -3.82
CA ALA A 430 -40.82 15.25 -4.85
C ALA A 430 -39.89 14.15 -5.38
N TYR A 431 -38.64 14.48 -5.72
CA TYR A 431 -37.62 13.53 -6.17
C TYR A 431 -37.39 12.41 -5.17
N LEU A 432 -37.24 12.74 -3.87
CA LEU A 432 -37.03 11.73 -2.82
C LEU A 432 -38.18 10.73 -2.72
N ILE A 433 -39.44 11.17 -3.02
CA ILE A 433 -40.65 10.34 -3.05
C ILE A 433 -40.67 9.51 -4.32
N ASP A 434 -40.46 10.13 -5.48
CA ASP A 434 -40.61 9.51 -6.80
C ASP A 434 -39.58 8.42 -7.03
N GLU A 435 -38.33 8.61 -6.51
CA GLU A 435 -37.23 7.63 -6.56
C GLU A 435 -37.25 6.65 -5.36
N GLU A 436 -38.29 6.69 -4.54
CA GLU A 436 -38.44 5.84 -3.35
C GLU A 436 -37.25 5.89 -2.36
N ILE A 437 -36.43 6.97 -2.39
CA ILE A 437 -35.28 7.17 -1.48
C ILE A 437 -35.79 7.36 -0.06
N VAL A 438 -36.86 8.19 0.08
CA VAL A 438 -37.58 8.37 1.34
C VAL A 438 -39.08 8.21 1.04
N PRO A 439 -39.75 7.17 1.55
CA PRO A 439 -41.18 6.96 1.33
C PRO A 439 -42.03 8.17 1.77
N ARG A 440 -43.07 8.50 1.01
CA ARG A 440 -43.95 9.64 1.29
C ARG A 440 -44.53 9.61 2.70
N GLU A 441 -44.95 8.42 3.16
CA GLU A 441 -45.50 8.23 4.51
C GLU A 441 -44.48 8.63 5.57
N ARG A 442 -43.20 8.32 5.32
CA ARG A 442 -42.10 8.67 6.26
C ARG A 442 -41.88 10.18 6.30
N ILE A 443 -41.85 10.86 5.16
CA ILE A 443 -41.69 12.31 5.11
C ILE A 443 -42.85 12.97 5.88
N ASN A 444 -44.10 12.52 5.64
CA ASN A 444 -45.29 13.06 6.32
C ASN A 444 -45.29 12.76 7.83
N ASP A 445 -44.85 11.56 8.24
CA ASP A 445 -44.68 11.22 9.66
C ASP A 445 -43.65 12.14 10.36
N ASP A 446 -42.50 12.38 9.70
CA ASP A 446 -41.44 13.22 10.23
C ASP A 446 -41.88 14.69 10.23
N PHE A 447 -42.62 15.14 9.24
CA PHE A 447 -43.21 16.47 9.19
C PHE A 447 -44.26 16.70 10.29
N ALA A 448 -45.18 15.77 10.47
CA ALA A 448 -46.18 15.86 11.53
C ALA A 448 -45.58 15.98 12.94
N ARG A 449 -44.46 15.31 13.20
CA ARG A 449 -43.73 15.42 14.46
C ARG A 449 -43.05 16.77 14.71
N ASN A 450 -42.82 17.53 13.65
CA ASN A 450 -42.22 18.85 13.68
C ASN A 450 -43.26 19.95 13.32
N GLU A 451 -44.53 19.64 13.54
CA GLU A 451 -45.67 20.57 13.36
C GLU A 451 -45.82 21.09 11.92
N LEU A 452 -45.26 20.35 10.93
CA LEU A 452 -45.45 20.63 9.51
C LEU A 452 -46.66 19.89 8.98
N GLY A 453 -47.35 20.50 8.03
CA GLY A 453 -48.39 19.84 7.26
C GLY A 453 -47.84 18.76 6.32
N PRO A 454 -48.66 17.83 5.83
CA PRO A 454 -48.22 16.81 4.91
C PRO A 454 -47.74 17.44 3.58
N PHE A 455 -46.65 16.91 3.05
CA PHE A 455 -46.13 17.34 1.75
C PHE A 455 -46.98 16.76 0.60
N ASP A 456 -47.47 17.65 -0.25
CA ASP A 456 -48.15 17.32 -1.47
C ASP A 456 -47.35 17.77 -2.70
N PRO A 457 -46.77 16.83 -3.48
CA PRO A 457 -45.98 17.19 -4.68
C PRO A 457 -46.77 18.02 -5.71
N PHE A 458 -48.08 17.89 -5.71
CA PHE A 458 -48.96 18.61 -6.64
C PHE A 458 -49.40 20.02 -6.12
N SER A 459 -49.10 20.32 -4.86
CA SER A 459 -49.45 21.59 -4.24
C SER A 459 -48.37 22.02 -3.23
N PRO A 460 -47.11 22.16 -3.67
CA PRO A 460 -45.97 22.43 -2.77
C PRO A 460 -46.08 23.78 -2.07
N GLU A 461 -46.79 24.74 -2.64
CA GLU A 461 -47.04 26.07 -2.04
C GLU A 461 -47.75 26.00 -0.67
N LYS A 462 -48.51 24.93 -0.41
CA LYS A 462 -49.16 24.73 0.89
C LYS A 462 -48.14 24.58 2.02
N LEU A 463 -47.03 23.93 1.76
CA LEU A 463 -45.92 23.79 2.72
C LEU A 463 -45.37 25.17 3.09
N TRP A 464 -45.17 26.04 2.09
CA TRP A 464 -44.53 27.35 2.27
C TRP A 464 -45.47 28.43 2.83
N SER A 465 -46.76 28.20 2.76
CA SER A 465 -47.75 29.14 3.32
C SER A 465 -48.08 28.88 4.80
N ALA A 466 -47.67 27.75 5.35
CA ALA A 466 -48.05 27.33 6.71
C ALA A 466 -47.26 27.99 7.82
N GLN A 467 -45.97 28.35 7.58
CA GLN A 467 -45.06 28.91 8.59
C GLN A 467 -44.07 29.89 7.95
N PRO A 468 -43.37 30.72 8.74
CA PRO A 468 -42.21 31.52 8.29
C PRO A 468 -41.12 30.63 7.69
N GLU A 469 -40.46 31.10 6.63
CA GLU A 469 -39.46 30.32 5.90
C GLU A 469 -38.33 29.78 6.78
N GLU A 470 -37.84 30.57 7.73
CA GLU A 470 -36.78 30.20 8.67
C GLU A 470 -37.20 29.01 9.55
N ASP A 471 -38.43 29.05 10.09
CA ASP A 471 -38.94 27.97 10.94
C ASP A 471 -39.16 26.69 10.15
N LEU A 472 -39.64 26.83 8.90
CA LEU A 472 -39.81 25.71 7.99
C LEU A 472 -38.46 25.04 7.67
N ARG A 473 -37.37 25.82 7.40
CA ARG A 473 -36.05 25.27 7.15
C ARG A 473 -35.51 24.52 8.37
N LYS A 474 -35.65 25.08 9.56
CA LYS A 474 -35.30 24.39 10.82
C LYS A 474 -36.08 23.09 10.99
N ALA A 475 -37.36 23.09 10.72
CA ALA A 475 -38.19 21.89 10.80
C ALA A 475 -37.80 20.82 9.76
N LEU A 476 -37.41 21.23 8.55
CA LEU A 476 -36.86 20.32 7.53
C LEU A 476 -35.54 19.66 7.97
N VAL A 477 -34.62 20.44 8.53
CA VAL A 477 -33.37 19.91 9.09
C VAL A 477 -33.67 18.89 10.17
N VAL A 478 -34.51 19.22 11.16
CA VAL A 478 -34.86 18.28 12.24
C VAL A 478 -35.57 17.02 11.70
N SER A 479 -36.43 17.16 10.69
CA SER A 479 -37.14 16.03 10.07
C SER A 479 -36.18 15.09 9.34
N SER A 480 -35.20 15.62 8.64
CA SER A 480 -34.23 14.82 7.86
C SER A 480 -33.14 14.16 8.71
N THR A 481 -32.75 14.77 9.84
CA THR A 481 -31.70 14.25 10.73
C THR A 481 -32.20 13.26 11.78
N ARG A 482 -33.48 13.34 12.13
CA ARG A 482 -34.04 12.65 13.30
C ARG A 482 -33.94 11.13 13.21
N ARG A 483 -33.35 10.51 14.24
CA ARG A 483 -33.41 9.07 14.49
C ARG A 483 -34.70 8.75 15.25
N SER A 484 -35.51 7.84 14.71
CA SER A 484 -36.70 7.31 15.39
C SER A 484 -36.58 5.81 15.52
N GLY A 485 -36.20 5.32 16.69
CA GLY A 485 -35.94 3.89 16.92
C GLY A 485 -34.82 3.36 16.02
N LYS A 486 -35.13 2.38 15.16
CA LYS A 486 -34.18 1.82 14.19
C LYS A 486 -34.04 2.66 12.89
N ARG A 487 -34.83 3.72 12.70
CA ARG A 487 -34.82 4.56 11.49
C ARG A 487 -33.67 5.57 11.58
N LYS A 488 -32.79 5.58 10.57
CA LYS A 488 -31.73 6.58 10.39
C LYS A 488 -32.33 7.85 9.75
N GLY A 489 -31.61 8.98 9.75
CA GLY A 489 -31.96 10.17 8.98
C GLY A 489 -32.13 9.88 7.48
N TRP A 490 -32.71 10.82 6.74
CA TRP A 490 -33.06 10.61 5.32
C TRP A 490 -31.85 10.29 4.44
N PHE A 491 -30.71 10.93 4.72
CA PHE A 491 -29.49 10.83 3.94
C PHE A 491 -28.38 10.00 4.63
N LYS A 492 -28.66 9.38 5.77
CA LYS A 492 -27.68 8.60 6.55
C LYS A 492 -27.47 7.18 5.97
N SER A 493 -27.32 7.11 4.63
CA SER A 493 -26.82 5.93 3.90
C SER A 493 -26.11 6.40 2.63
N VAL A 494 -25.04 5.71 2.25
CA VAL A 494 -24.24 6.10 1.07
C VAL A 494 -25.09 6.15 -0.22
N PRO A 495 -26.00 5.19 -0.51
CA PRO A 495 -26.85 5.30 -1.71
C PRO A 495 -27.78 6.52 -1.70
N ALA A 496 -28.43 6.83 -0.57
CA ALA A 496 -29.33 7.97 -0.48
C ALA A 496 -28.58 9.30 -0.61
N SER A 497 -27.39 9.41 -0.06
CA SER A 497 -26.60 10.62 -0.15
C SER A 497 -25.90 10.78 -1.52
N ILE A 498 -25.56 9.68 -2.22
CA ILE A 498 -25.14 9.74 -3.63
C ILE A 498 -26.30 10.28 -4.49
N ALA A 499 -27.51 9.71 -4.35
CA ALA A 499 -28.68 10.15 -5.10
C ALA A 499 -29.01 11.64 -4.83
N LEU A 500 -28.89 12.10 -3.59
CA LEU A 500 -28.97 13.52 -3.25
C LEU A 500 -27.92 14.34 -3.99
N GLY A 501 -26.67 13.94 -3.97
CA GLY A 501 -25.58 14.64 -4.64
C GLY A 501 -25.73 14.71 -6.15
N GLU A 502 -26.15 13.62 -6.79
CA GLU A 502 -26.45 13.56 -8.22
C GLU A 502 -27.63 14.48 -8.60
N TRP A 503 -28.66 14.50 -7.77
CA TRP A 503 -29.76 15.43 -7.94
C TRP A 503 -29.32 16.89 -7.82
N LEU A 504 -28.47 17.23 -6.84
CA LEU A 504 -27.91 18.58 -6.68
C LEU A 504 -27.10 19.00 -7.92
N VAL A 505 -26.27 18.11 -8.43
CA VAL A 505 -25.47 18.37 -9.63
C VAL A 505 -26.35 18.56 -10.87
N SER A 506 -27.41 17.77 -11.02
CA SER A 506 -28.28 17.85 -12.23
C SER A 506 -29.30 18.97 -12.18
N SER A 507 -29.76 19.36 -10.98
CA SER A 507 -30.93 20.22 -10.83
C SER A 507 -30.66 21.57 -10.14
N ALA A 508 -29.60 21.69 -9.33
CA ALA A 508 -29.34 22.88 -8.53
C ALA A 508 -28.22 23.77 -9.05
N LEU A 509 -27.35 23.30 -9.95
CA LEU A 509 -26.19 24.08 -10.44
C LEU A 509 -26.56 25.34 -11.23
N GLU A 510 -27.77 25.43 -11.78
CA GLU A 510 -28.26 26.65 -12.43
C GLU A 510 -28.75 27.72 -11.43
N SER A 511 -28.97 27.36 -10.16
CA SER A 511 -29.38 28.28 -9.12
C SER A 511 -28.19 29.08 -8.60
N GLU A 512 -28.28 30.42 -8.72
CA GLU A 512 -27.27 31.33 -8.17
C GLU A 512 -27.15 31.15 -6.64
N ARG A 513 -28.26 30.97 -5.94
CA ARG A 513 -28.27 30.70 -4.49
C ARG A 513 -27.45 29.47 -4.15
N PHE A 514 -27.64 28.37 -4.91
CA PHE A 514 -26.90 27.13 -4.67
C PHE A 514 -25.40 27.30 -4.91
N VAL A 515 -25.01 27.89 -6.03
CA VAL A 515 -23.58 28.10 -6.38
C VAL A 515 -22.88 29.05 -5.42
N GLN A 516 -23.61 30.00 -4.81
CA GLN A 516 -23.08 30.91 -3.79
C GLN A 516 -23.10 30.33 -2.37
N SER A 517 -23.74 29.19 -2.16
CA SER A 517 -23.92 28.57 -0.84
C SER A 517 -22.62 28.05 -0.24
N ALA A 518 -22.59 27.91 1.09
CA ALA A 518 -21.51 27.23 1.81
C ALA A 518 -21.34 25.78 1.34
N LEU A 519 -22.45 25.04 1.11
CA LEU A 519 -22.41 23.66 0.65
C LEU A 519 -21.60 23.49 -0.64
N TYR A 520 -21.95 24.24 -1.69
CA TYR A 520 -21.29 24.14 -2.99
C TYR A 520 -19.83 24.61 -2.92
N LYS A 521 -19.55 25.73 -2.25
CA LYS A 521 -18.19 26.27 -2.13
C LYS A 521 -17.26 25.31 -1.40
N THR A 522 -17.68 24.82 -0.24
CA THR A 522 -16.88 23.88 0.55
C THR A 522 -16.58 22.59 -0.21
N LEU A 523 -17.60 21.99 -0.87
CA LEU A 523 -17.39 20.79 -1.68
C LEU A 523 -16.48 21.07 -2.89
N SER A 524 -16.64 22.20 -3.56
CA SER A 524 -15.81 22.58 -4.69
C SER A 524 -14.35 22.84 -4.29
N GLU A 525 -14.12 23.49 -3.18
CA GLU A 525 -12.77 23.73 -2.64
C GLU A 525 -12.11 22.44 -2.19
N LEU A 526 -12.86 21.55 -1.51
CA LEU A 526 -12.40 20.23 -1.10
C LEU A 526 -11.92 19.40 -2.28
N LEU A 527 -12.69 19.34 -3.37
CA LEU A 527 -12.36 18.57 -4.57
C LEU A 527 -11.14 19.11 -5.34
N ASN A 528 -10.79 20.37 -5.15
CA ASN A 528 -9.65 21.02 -5.77
C ASN A 528 -8.46 21.22 -4.82
N THR A 529 -8.53 20.66 -3.62
CA THR A 529 -7.53 20.82 -2.56
C THR A 529 -6.16 20.24 -2.92
N PHE A 530 -6.13 19.15 -3.68
CA PHE A 530 -4.90 18.46 -4.07
C PHE A 530 -4.66 18.58 -5.59
N PRO A 531 -4.00 19.64 -6.05
CA PRO A 531 -3.66 19.79 -7.47
C PRO A 531 -2.60 18.76 -7.89
N ALA A 532 -2.46 18.59 -9.21
CA ALA A 532 -1.35 17.83 -9.78
C ALA A 532 -0.01 18.39 -9.29
N GLU A 533 0.90 17.54 -8.89
CA GLU A 533 2.28 17.92 -8.61
C GLU A 533 2.95 18.30 -9.93
N LYS A 534 3.63 19.45 -9.96
CA LYS A 534 4.36 19.95 -11.14
C LYS A 534 5.68 19.25 -11.29
#